data_446905d690de7784eb7554af6e337be0
#
_entry.id   446905d690de7784eb7554af6e337be0
#
_cell.length_a   1.000
_cell.length_b   1.000
_cell.length_c   1.000
_cell.angle_alpha   90.00
_cell.angle_beta   90.00
_cell.angle_gamma   90.00
#
_symmetry.space_group_name_H-M   'P 1'
#
loop_
_entity.id
_entity.type
_entity.pdbx_description
1 polymer ?
#
loop_
_entity_poly.entity_id
_entity_poly.type
_entity_poly.pdbx_seq_one_letter_code
_entity_poly.pdbx_strand_id
1 'polypeptide(L)'
;IILNTKRMNKIYEVNTDAMYIECGTGAIYKHIEWIANEKGYATMHYPSSLTCSTVGGFLAHRGIGVVSNKYGKIDDMVLKMEVVLPNGDIIETSPAPKHAAGPDLNQIFIGSEGTLGVITKAQIRIFAQPEERRFRGFLFKDMTAAFQASRELLQKFKPSVMRLYDNAETASLIKKIVGVERDGAFMNIAYEGCKEMVEVEEKILLETFAKYGAEDLGSEYGEKWWKEKITFFYPGHMMDLPQMFGTMDTIAPYDKIEKIYWAMKKAIETNFPFIKFIAHFSHWYEWGCMVYDRFIVGEEFVPQDPHEALRLHQKVWNTGVRTAIAN
;
A
#
# COMPACT_ATOMS: atom_id res chain seq x y z
N ILE A 1 16.07 15.35 14.99
CA ILE A 1 16.15 16.60 14.20
C ILE A 1 15.16 16.46 13.05
N ILE A 2 14.33 17.49 12.84
CA ILE A 2 13.37 17.54 11.73
C ILE A 2 13.88 18.54 10.70
N LEU A 3 14.08 18.09 9.45
CA LEU A 3 14.42 18.96 8.33
C LEU A 3 13.16 19.21 7.48
N ASN A 4 12.71 20.48 7.45
CA ASN A 4 11.55 20.85 6.66
C ASN A 4 11.96 21.25 5.23
N THR A 5 11.66 20.39 4.26
CA THR A 5 12.00 20.59 2.85
C THR A 5 10.91 21.28 2.03
N LYS A 6 9.78 21.70 2.61
CA LYS A 6 8.61 22.27 1.90
C LYS A 6 8.91 23.47 1.00
N ARG A 7 10.01 24.19 1.24
CA ARG A 7 10.44 25.29 0.37
C ARG A 7 11.07 24.82 -0.95
N MET A 8 11.50 23.57 -1.02
CA MET A 8 12.06 22.95 -2.24
C MET A 8 10.96 22.27 -3.05
N ASN A 9 9.93 23.03 -3.43
CA ASN A 9 8.70 22.50 -4.04
C ASN A 9 8.54 22.83 -5.53
N LYS A 10 9.61 23.29 -6.17
CA LYS A 10 9.57 23.65 -7.59
C LYS A 10 9.40 22.40 -8.45
N ILE A 11 8.52 22.47 -9.45
CA ILE A 11 8.47 21.52 -10.56
C ILE A 11 9.38 22.08 -11.64
N TYR A 12 10.35 21.29 -12.05
CA TYR A 12 11.37 21.71 -13.02
C TYR A 12 10.95 21.35 -14.44
N GLU A 13 10.46 20.13 -14.64
CA GLU A 13 10.12 19.61 -15.96
C GLU A 13 9.04 18.53 -15.86
N VAL A 14 8.19 18.43 -16.87
CA VAL A 14 7.38 17.24 -17.19
C VAL A 14 7.78 16.80 -18.60
N ASN A 15 8.56 15.74 -18.66
CA ASN A 15 9.05 15.19 -19.92
C ASN A 15 8.18 13.99 -20.33
N THR A 16 7.36 14.21 -21.34
CA THR A 16 6.42 13.19 -21.84
C THR A 16 7.08 12.17 -22.75
N ASP A 17 8.22 12.53 -23.36
CA ASP A 17 8.97 11.61 -24.22
C ASP A 17 9.79 10.61 -23.39
N ALA A 18 10.44 11.10 -22.32
CA ALA A 18 11.20 10.27 -21.39
C ALA A 18 10.37 9.77 -20.19
N MET A 19 9.08 10.13 -20.13
CA MET A 19 8.11 9.62 -19.16
C MET A 19 8.47 9.89 -17.71
N TYR A 20 8.85 11.14 -17.37
CA TYR A 20 9.11 11.54 -15.99
C TYR A 20 8.62 12.97 -15.68
N ILE A 21 8.46 13.23 -14.37
CA ILE A 21 8.36 14.58 -13.81
C ILE A 21 9.55 14.83 -12.89
N GLU A 22 10.27 15.94 -13.11
CA GLU A 22 11.37 16.37 -12.26
C GLU A 22 10.91 17.45 -11.29
N CYS A 23 11.14 17.23 -10.01
CA CYS A 23 10.70 18.14 -8.96
C CYS A 23 11.67 18.20 -7.78
N GLY A 24 11.61 19.34 -7.06
CA GLY A 24 12.17 19.44 -5.73
C GLY A 24 11.41 18.57 -4.74
N THR A 25 12.12 17.93 -3.83
CA THR A 25 11.55 16.89 -2.95
C THR A 25 10.65 17.41 -1.84
N GLY A 26 10.55 18.74 -1.67
CA GLY A 26 9.54 19.39 -0.83
C GLY A 26 8.16 19.54 -1.48
N ALA A 27 8.02 19.21 -2.78
CA ALA A 27 6.73 19.20 -3.45
C ALA A 27 5.79 18.16 -2.81
N ILE A 28 4.53 18.55 -2.59
CA ILE A 28 3.50 17.61 -2.15
C ILE A 28 3.16 16.67 -3.30
N TYR A 29 3.09 15.36 -3.01
CA TYR A 29 2.93 14.34 -4.05
C TYR A 29 1.66 14.53 -4.87
N LYS A 30 0.57 14.97 -4.24
CA LYS A 30 -0.69 15.29 -4.93
C LYS A 30 -0.52 16.39 -6.00
N HIS A 31 0.39 17.34 -5.78
CA HIS A 31 0.62 18.41 -6.76
C HIS A 31 1.32 17.89 -8.01
N ILE A 32 2.30 16.99 -7.86
CA ILE A 32 2.95 16.39 -9.05
C ILE A 32 2.00 15.48 -9.82
N GLU A 33 1.09 14.80 -9.11
CA GLU A 33 0.02 14.03 -9.72
C GLU A 33 -0.91 14.91 -10.57
N TRP A 34 -1.38 16.04 -10.03
CA TRP A 34 -2.23 16.98 -10.77
C TRP A 34 -1.55 17.51 -12.04
N ILE A 35 -0.29 17.91 -11.93
CA ILE A 35 0.48 18.43 -13.06
C ILE A 35 0.69 17.36 -14.14
N ALA A 36 0.93 16.12 -13.76
CA ALA A 36 1.00 15.00 -14.69
C ALA A 36 -0.36 14.76 -15.37
N ASN A 37 -1.47 14.83 -14.61
CA ASN A 37 -2.82 14.63 -15.12
C ASN A 37 -3.24 15.68 -16.18
N GLU A 38 -2.82 16.94 -16.03
CA GLU A 38 -3.06 18.02 -17.00
C GLU A 38 -2.45 17.71 -18.38
N LYS A 39 -1.45 16.83 -18.43
CA LYS A 39 -0.78 16.39 -19.66
C LYS A 39 -1.21 15.00 -20.14
N GLY A 40 -2.25 14.40 -19.54
CA GLY A 40 -2.73 13.05 -19.87
C GLY A 40 -1.91 11.91 -19.26
N TYR A 41 -1.07 12.22 -18.25
CA TYR A 41 -0.25 11.24 -17.55
C TYR A 41 -0.65 11.15 -16.07
N ALA A 42 -0.13 10.16 -15.37
CA ALA A 42 -0.32 9.98 -13.94
C ALA A 42 0.95 9.38 -13.30
N THR A 43 1.19 9.66 -12.04
CA THR A 43 2.33 9.08 -11.31
C THR A 43 2.08 7.62 -10.90
N MET A 44 0.83 7.17 -10.92
CA MET A 44 0.41 5.82 -10.51
C MET A 44 0.94 5.40 -9.14
N HIS A 45 1.01 6.35 -8.21
CA HIS A 45 1.42 6.13 -6.83
C HIS A 45 0.45 6.84 -5.89
N TYR A 46 -0.50 6.10 -5.33
CA TYR A 46 -1.60 6.64 -4.53
C TYR A 46 -1.57 6.10 -3.08
N PRO A 47 -0.61 6.52 -2.26
CA PRO A 47 -0.62 6.21 -0.83
C PRO A 47 -1.70 7.02 -0.09
N SER A 48 -2.10 6.57 1.09
CA SER A 48 -3.11 7.26 1.92
C SER A 48 -2.75 8.70 2.26
N SER A 49 -1.46 8.98 2.38
CA SER A 49 -0.91 10.32 2.70
C SER A 49 -0.63 11.19 1.46
N LEU A 50 -1.13 10.83 0.30
CA LEU A 50 -0.91 11.51 -0.99
C LEU A 50 -1.07 13.05 -0.91
N THR A 51 -2.03 13.53 -0.12
CA THR A 51 -2.39 14.95 -0.02
C THR A 51 -1.49 15.76 0.90
N CYS A 52 -0.68 15.14 1.73
CA CYS A 52 0.14 15.79 2.74
C CYS A 52 1.62 15.42 2.71
N SER A 53 1.98 14.29 2.12
CA SER A 53 3.36 13.85 2.05
C SER A 53 4.14 14.53 0.94
N THR A 54 5.38 14.89 1.24
CA THR A 54 6.33 15.40 0.24
C THR A 54 6.97 14.27 -0.54
N VAL A 55 7.43 14.55 -1.75
CA VAL A 55 8.17 13.57 -2.57
C VAL A 55 9.36 13.00 -1.81
N GLY A 56 10.17 13.85 -1.17
CA GLY A 56 11.33 13.40 -0.39
C GLY A 56 10.96 12.55 0.81
N GLY A 57 9.83 12.85 1.47
CA GLY A 57 9.32 12.03 2.56
C GLY A 57 8.96 10.61 2.11
N PHE A 58 8.30 10.47 0.94
CA PHE A 58 8.02 9.16 0.36
C PHE A 58 9.27 8.39 -0.02
N LEU A 59 10.25 9.07 -0.62
CA LEU A 59 11.51 8.44 -0.98
C LEU A 59 12.26 7.97 0.26
N ALA A 60 12.42 8.85 1.25
CA ALA A 60 13.13 8.55 2.48
C ALA A 60 12.49 7.40 3.27
N HIS A 61 11.16 7.30 3.26
CA HIS A 61 10.40 6.24 3.94
C HIS A 61 10.20 4.97 3.10
N ARG A 62 10.50 4.99 1.80
CA ARG A 62 10.24 3.88 0.86
C ARG A 62 8.75 3.54 0.76
N GLY A 63 7.90 4.56 0.63
CA GLY A 63 6.44 4.44 0.64
C GLY A 63 5.87 3.56 -0.46
N ILE A 64 4.66 3.02 -0.22
CA ILE A 64 3.94 2.17 -1.14
C ILE A 64 2.54 2.71 -1.41
N GLY A 65 2.08 2.63 -2.66
CA GLY A 65 0.76 3.08 -3.08
C GLY A 65 -0.20 1.94 -3.40
N VAL A 66 -1.50 2.22 -3.47
CA VAL A 66 -2.55 1.20 -3.65
C VAL A 66 -2.51 0.47 -4.99
N VAL A 67 -1.88 1.04 -6.02
CA VAL A 67 -1.75 0.44 -7.37
C VAL A 67 -0.38 -0.20 -7.62
N SER A 68 0.37 -0.43 -6.56
CA SER A 68 1.75 -0.97 -6.64
C SER A 68 1.85 -2.37 -7.23
N ASN A 69 0.78 -3.15 -7.24
CA ASN A 69 0.76 -4.46 -7.89
C ASN A 69 1.17 -4.37 -9.37
N LYS A 70 0.64 -3.38 -10.07
CA LYS A 70 0.90 -3.16 -11.50
C LYS A 70 2.09 -2.23 -11.76
N TYR A 71 2.18 -1.14 -11.00
CA TYR A 71 3.11 -0.05 -11.31
C TYR A 71 4.37 -0.04 -10.44
N GLY A 72 4.43 -0.85 -9.40
CA GLY A 72 5.54 -0.90 -8.47
C GLY A 72 5.40 0.07 -7.30
N LYS A 73 6.42 0.11 -6.47
CA LYS A 73 6.56 1.00 -5.31
C LYS A 73 7.31 2.28 -5.70
N ILE A 74 7.48 3.20 -4.76
CA ILE A 74 8.19 4.45 -5.03
C ILE A 74 9.65 4.22 -5.48
N ASP A 75 10.28 3.17 -4.98
CA ASP A 75 11.64 2.77 -5.38
C ASP A 75 11.73 2.25 -6.84
N ASP A 76 10.65 1.71 -7.39
CA ASP A 76 10.54 1.34 -8.81
C ASP A 76 10.24 2.55 -9.72
N MET A 77 9.77 3.65 -9.14
CA MET A 77 9.33 4.84 -9.87
C MET A 77 10.38 5.93 -9.98
N VAL A 78 11.43 5.88 -9.16
CA VAL A 78 12.51 6.89 -9.19
C VAL A 78 13.49 6.57 -10.30
N LEU A 79 13.71 7.56 -11.18
CA LEU A 79 14.70 7.42 -12.26
C LEU A 79 16.04 8.01 -11.85
N LYS A 80 16.04 9.18 -11.20
CA LYS A 80 17.23 9.92 -10.77
C LYS A 80 16.95 10.71 -9.50
N MET A 81 17.98 10.89 -8.69
CA MET A 81 17.94 11.78 -7.52
C MET A 81 19.18 12.66 -7.44
N GLU A 82 19.01 13.85 -6.87
CA GLU A 82 20.07 14.70 -6.35
C GLU A 82 20.08 14.55 -4.83
N VAL A 83 21.24 14.30 -4.24
CA VAL A 83 21.37 14.05 -2.79
C VAL A 83 22.52 14.88 -2.23
N VAL A 84 22.28 15.58 -1.14
CA VAL A 84 23.30 16.26 -0.33
C VAL A 84 23.79 15.30 0.74
N LEU A 85 25.07 14.96 0.70
CA LEU A 85 25.74 14.08 1.66
C LEU A 85 26.07 14.78 2.98
N PRO A 86 26.36 14.07 4.07
CA PRO A 86 26.67 14.66 5.38
C PRO A 86 27.89 15.61 5.39
N ASN A 87 28.83 15.43 4.47
CA ASN A 87 30.00 16.30 4.31
C ASN A 87 29.71 17.57 3.47
N GLY A 88 28.47 17.70 2.95
CA GLY A 88 28.04 18.83 2.11
C GLY A 88 28.23 18.61 0.60
N ASP A 89 28.81 17.52 0.16
CA ASP A 89 28.92 17.20 -1.26
C ASP A 89 27.53 16.92 -1.85
N ILE A 90 27.33 17.38 -3.08
CA ILE A 90 26.11 17.12 -3.86
C ILE A 90 26.44 16.06 -4.90
N ILE A 91 25.68 14.98 -4.88
CA ILE A 91 25.78 13.92 -5.87
C ILE A 91 24.48 13.77 -6.65
N GLU A 92 24.58 13.30 -7.87
CA GLU A 92 23.46 12.86 -8.69
C GLU A 92 23.58 11.36 -8.97
N THR A 93 22.48 10.64 -8.85
CA THR A 93 22.44 9.24 -9.26
C THR A 93 22.35 9.12 -10.77
N SER A 94 22.62 7.92 -11.32
CA SER A 94 22.51 7.72 -12.77
C SER A 94 21.10 8.04 -13.29
N PRO A 95 20.97 8.78 -14.39
CA PRO A 95 19.67 9.10 -14.99
C PRO A 95 19.07 7.92 -15.78
N ALA A 96 19.83 6.85 -15.99
CA ALA A 96 19.41 5.66 -16.72
C ALA A 96 19.06 4.54 -15.73
N PRO A 97 17.79 4.34 -15.38
CA PRO A 97 17.38 3.23 -14.52
C PRO A 97 17.67 1.89 -15.21
N LYS A 98 17.94 0.86 -14.42
CA LYS A 98 18.26 -0.50 -14.92
C LYS A 98 19.50 -0.56 -15.83
N HIS A 99 20.47 0.32 -15.59
CA HIS A 99 21.76 0.28 -16.27
C HIS A 99 22.60 -0.92 -15.79
N ALA A 100 23.59 -1.32 -16.60
CA ALA A 100 24.50 -2.42 -16.29
C ALA A 100 25.86 -1.95 -15.71
N ALA A 101 25.99 -0.67 -15.39
CA ALA A 101 27.25 -0.05 -14.93
C ALA A 101 27.19 0.27 -13.45
N GLY A 102 27.55 -0.70 -12.59
CA GLY A 102 27.60 -0.54 -11.16
C GLY A 102 26.25 -0.72 -10.44
N PRO A 103 26.22 -0.50 -9.12
CA PRO A 103 25.00 -0.61 -8.33
C PRO A 103 24.03 0.55 -8.58
N ASP A 104 22.74 0.29 -8.40
CA ASP A 104 21.72 1.34 -8.40
C ASP A 104 21.80 2.15 -7.10
N LEU A 105 22.39 3.33 -7.16
CA LEU A 105 22.56 4.23 -6.03
C LEU A 105 21.24 4.78 -5.48
N ASN A 106 20.17 4.81 -6.28
CA ASN A 106 18.85 5.19 -5.79
C ASN A 106 18.43 4.32 -4.58
N GLN A 107 18.73 3.02 -4.65
CA GLN A 107 18.34 2.05 -3.61
C GLN A 107 19.08 2.25 -2.29
N ILE A 108 20.20 2.99 -2.26
CA ILE A 108 20.94 3.30 -1.03
C ILE A 108 20.20 4.39 -0.23
N PHE A 109 19.68 5.40 -0.92
CA PHE A 109 19.05 6.56 -0.27
C PHE A 109 17.55 6.37 -0.02
N ILE A 110 16.88 5.59 -0.87
CA ILE A 110 15.46 5.28 -0.69
C ILE A 110 15.27 4.36 0.52
N GLY A 111 14.49 4.82 1.49
CA GLY A 111 14.28 4.09 2.75
C GLY A 111 15.35 4.35 3.82
N SER A 112 16.30 5.26 3.57
CA SER A 112 17.34 5.63 4.55
C SER A 112 16.85 6.57 5.67
N GLU A 113 15.63 7.08 5.56
CA GLU A 113 15.01 8.02 6.52
C GLU A 113 15.90 9.24 6.85
N GLY A 114 16.69 9.70 5.86
CA GLY A 114 17.59 10.84 5.98
C GLY A 114 18.90 10.56 6.73
N THR A 115 19.22 9.31 7.04
CA THR A 115 20.45 8.93 7.77
C THR A 115 21.70 8.98 6.90
N LEU A 116 21.54 8.85 5.56
CA LEU A 116 22.66 8.79 4.62
C LEU A 116 22.82 10.07 3.80
N GLY A 117 21.81 10.93 3.76
CA GLY A 117 21.83 12.18 3.02
C GLY A 117 20.44 12.78 2.91
N VAL A 118 20.37 14.00 2.35
CA VAL A 118 19.13 14.73 2.10
C VAL A 118 18.83 14.72 0.61
N ILE A 119 17.75 14.07 0.22
CA ILE A 119 17.28 14.07 -1.16
C ILE A 119 16.66 15.44 -1.45
N THR A 120 17.19 16.16 -2.44
CA THR A 120 16.78 17.55 -2.76
C THR A 120 16.00 17.67 -4.05
N LYS A 121 16.24 16.76 -5.00
CA LYS A 121 15.56 16.73 -6.30
C LYS A 121 15.33 15.26 -6.70
N ALA A 122 14.26 15.00 -7.43
CA ALA A 122 13.99 13.67 -7.96
C ALA A 122 13.28 13.73 -9.33
N GLN A 123 13.59 12.77 -10.18
CA GLN A 123 12.82 12.42 -11.36
C GLN A 123 11.93 11.23 -11.03
N ILE A 124 10.62 11.45 -11.07
CA ILE A 124 9.61 10.43 -10.79
C ILE A 124 8.98 10.01 -12.11
N ARG A 125 8.93 8.71 -12.36
CA ARG A 125 8.29 8.13 -13.52
C ARG A 125 6.81 8.51 -13.58
N ILE A 126 6.32 8.82 -14.79
CA ILE A 126 4.91 8.99 -15.08
C ILE A 126 4.46 7.94 -16.10
N PHE A 127 3.18 7.68 -16.15
CA PHE A 127 2.54 6.69 -17.02
C PHE A 127 1.42 7.37 -17.78
N ALA A 128 1.12 6.95 -19.01
CA ALA A 128 -0.09 7.36 -19.68
C ALA A 128 -1.31 6.99 -18.81
N GLN A 129 -2.31 7.88 -18.75
CA GLN A 129 -3.56 7.53 -18.07
C GLN A 129 -4.21 6.35 -18.78
N PRO A 130 -4.75 5.36 -18.03
CA PRO A 130 -5.44 4.23 -18.64
C PRO A 130 -6.71 4.72 -19.36
N GLU A 131 -6.99 4.15 -20.52
CA GLU A 131 -8.22 4.43 -21.25
C GLU A 131 -9.44 3.97 -20.46
N GLU A 132 -9.31 2.83 -19.78
CA GLU A 132 -10.37 2.25 -18.97
C GLU A 132 -9.82 1.68 -17.67
N ARG A 133 -10.60 1.84 -16.60
CA ARG A 133 -10.39 1.19 -15.30
C ARG A 133 -11.69 0.58 -14.86
N ARG A 134 -11.66 -0.71 -14.53
CA ARG A 134 -12.80 -1.45 -13.99
C ARG A 134 -12.51 -1.95 -12.59
N PHE A 135 -13.59 -2.19 -11.86
CA PHE A 135 -13.57 -2.68 -10.49
C PHE A 135 -14.45 -3.91 -10.36
N ARG A 136 -14.06 -4.81 -9.45
CA ARG A 136 -14.89 -5.93 -9.01
C ARG A 136 -14.70 -6.19 -7.53
N GLY A 137 -15.82 -6.41 -6.84
CA GLY A 137 -15.85 -6.94 -5.49
C GLY A 137 -16.13 -8.43 -5.52
N PHE A 138 -15.41 -9.20 -4.71
CA PHE A 138 -15.65 -10.63 -4.54
C PHE A 138 -15.77 -10.97 -3.06
N LEU A 139 -16.53 -12.03 -2.77
CA LEU A 139 -16.63 -12.59 -1.44
C LEU A 139 -16.16 -14.05 -1.46
N PHE A 140 -15.20 -14.36 -0.60
CA PHE A 140 -14.73 -15.72 -0.37
C PHE A 140 -15.22 -16.20 1.01
N LYS A 141 -15.69 -17.44 1.07
CA LYS A 141 -16.03 -18.10 2.36
C LYS A 141 -14.79 -18.54 3.11
N ASP A 142 -13.72 -18.85 2.37
CA ASP A 142 -12.47 -19.39 2.87
C ASP A 142 -11.29 -18.52 2.41
N MET A 143 -10.47 -18.11 3.38
CA MET A 143 -9.25 -17.33 3.13
C MET A 143 -8.25 -18.09 2.26
N THR A 144 -8.10 -19.40 2.46
CA THR A 144 -7.19 -20.24 1.68
C THR A 144 -7.58 -20.26 0.20
N ALA A 145 -8.88 -20.34 -0.12
CA ALA A 145 -9.38 -20.23 -1.47
C ALA A 145 -9.05 -18.86 -2.10
N ALA A 146 -9.17 -17.78 -1.32
CA ALA A 146 -8.80 -16.44 -1.79
C ALA A 146 -7.30 -16.32 -2.13
N PHE A 147 -6.42 -16.90 -1.30
CA PHE A 147 -4.97 -16.94 -1.59
C PHE A 147 -4.65 -17.76 -2.85
N GLN A 148 -5.28 -18.92 -3.01
CA GLN A 148 -5.07 -19.76 -4.18
C GLN A 148 -5.55 -19.09 -5.47
N ALA A 149 -6.74 -18.47 -5.45
CA ALA A 149 -7.28 -17.70 -6.56
C ALA A 149 -6.36 -16.54 -6.95
N SER A 150 -5.89 -15.78 -5.95
CA SER A 150 -4.98 -14.65 -6.13
C SER A 150 -3.66 -15.08 -6.76
N ARG A 151 -3.06 -16.16 -6.25
CA ARG A 151 -1.81 -16.71 -6.78
C ARG A 151 -1.97 -17.18 -8.23
N GLU A 152 -3.07 -17.87 -8.57
CA GLU A 152 -3.33 -18.29 -9.94
C GLU A 152 -3.55 -17.08 -10.87
N LEU A 153 -4.29 -16.07 -10.42
CA LEU A 153 -4.54 -14.85 -11.19
C LEU A 153 -3.24 -14.12 -11.55
N LEU A 154 -2.34 -13.96 -10.58
CA LEU A 154 -1.07 -13.25 -10.75
C LEU A 154 -0.08 -13.92 -11.70
N GLN A 155 -0.28 -15.21 -12.02
CA GLN A 155 0.47 -15.87 -13.09
C GLN A 155 -0.06 -15.52 -14.50
N LYS A 156 -1.25 -14.91 -14.59
CA LYS A 156 -1.91 -14.56 -15.85
C LYS A 156 -1.82 -13.08 -16.18
N PHE A 157 -2.11 -12.21 -15.19
CA PHE A 157 -1.92 -10.77 -15.30
C PHE A 157 -1.81 -10.12 -13.92
N LYS A 158 -1.42 -8.83 -13.89
CA LYS A 158 -1.26 -8.05 -12.66
C LYS A 158 -2.36 -7.00 -12.56
N PRO A 159 -3.39 -7.21 -11.74
CA PRO A 159 -4.37 -6.16 -11.42
C PRO A 159 -3.68 -4.95 -10.80
N SER A 160 -4.20 -3.74 -11.04
CA SER A 160 -3.63 -2.53 -10.42
C SER A 160 -3.89 -2.50 -8.91
N VAL A 161 -5.06 -2.98 -8.48
CA VAL A 161 -5.42 -3.14 -7.06
C VAL A 161 -5.82 -4.58 -6.80
N MET A 162 -5.30 -5.16 -5.73
CA MET A 162 -5.82 -6.37 -5.08
C MET A 162 -5.79 -6.15 -3.57
N ARG A 163 -6.97 -6.21 -2.93
CA ARG A 163 -7.08 -6.12 -1.49
C ARG A 163 -8.06 -7.12 -0.94
N LEU A 164 -7.54 -8.06 -0.17
CA LEU A 164 -8.33 -9.06 0.55
C LEU A 164 -8.44 -8.63 2.01
N TYR A 165 -9.64 -8.54 2.52
CA TYR A 165 -9.96 -8.23 3.91
C TYR A 165 -10.42 -9.51 4.60
N ASP A 166 -9.90 -9.78 5.80
CA ASP A 166 -10.37 -10.92 6.58
C ASP A 166 -11.83 -10.74 7.03
N ASN A 167 -12.44 -11.80 7.53
CA ASN A 167 -13.84 -11.78 7.96
C ASN A 167 -14.10 -10.69 9.02
N ALA A 168 -13.15 -10.49 9.94
CA ALA A 168 -13.30 -9.52 11.02
C ALA A 168 -13.24 -8.08 10.53
N GLU A 169 -12.37 -7.77 9.58
CA GLU A 169 -12.31 -6.45 8.94
C GLU A 169 -13.49 -6.23 7.98
N THR A 170 -13.90 -7.27 7.25
CA THR A 170 -15.10 -7.23 6.40
C THR A 170 -16.34 -6.89 7.21
N ALA A 171 -16.59 -7.61 8.31
CA ALA A 171 -17.75 -7.41 9.19
C ALA A 171 -17.75 -6.08 9.96
N SER A 172 -16.64 -5.36 9.99
CA SER A 172 -16.51 -4.09 10.70
C SER A 172 -16.28 -2.91 9.77
N LEU A 173 -15.05 -2.70 9.37
CA LEU A 173 -14.63 -1.50 8.62
C LEU A 173 -15.17 -1.50 7.19
N ILE A 174 -15.11 -2.63 6.50
CA ILE A 174 -15.61 -2.75 5.12
C ILE A 174 -17.14 -2.61 5.10
N LYS A 175 -17.85 -3.24 6.05
CA LYS A 175 -19.29 -3.04 6.22
C LYS A 175 -19.62 -1.56 6.43
N LYS A 176 -18.92 -0.87 7.32
CA LYS A 176 -19.15 0.54 7.66
C LYS A 176 -18.92 1.48 6.47
N ILE A 177 -17.82 1.29 5.74
CA ILE A 177 -17.35 2.24 4.70
C ILE A 177 -17.87 1.86 3.30
N VAL A 178 -17.77 0.59 2.95
CA VAL A 178 -18.12 0.10 1.61
C VAL A 178 -19.57 -0.40 1.55
N GLY A 179 -20.11 -0.89 2.65
CA GLY A 179 -21.49 -1.36 2.75
C GLY A 179 -21.64 -2.86 2.45
N VAL A 180 -20.57 -3.65 2.52
CA VAL A 180 -20.66 -5.10 2.36
C VAL A 180 -21.31 -5.71 3.60
N GLU A 181 -22.56 -6.14 3.48
CA GLU A 181 -23.36 -6.73 4.56
C GLU A 181 -23.41 -8.27 4.46
N ARG A 182 -22.25 -8.90 4.29
CA ARG A 182 -22.10 -10.34 4.10
C ARG A 182 -20.96 -10.88 4.93
N ASP A 183 -21.11 -12.11 5.39
CA ASP A 183 -20.06 -12.84 6.09
C ASP A 183 -19.07 -13.46 5.08
N GLY A 184 -17.80 -13.27 5.30
CA GLY A 184 -16.73 -13.79 4.46
C GLY A 184 -15.55 -12.83 4.34
N ALA A 185 -14.56 -13.24 3.58
CA ALA A 185 -13.41 -12.42 3.23
C ALA A 185 -13.72 -11.62 1.96
N PHE A 186 -13.76 -10.30 2.08
CA PHE A 186 -14.03 -9.41 0.94
C PHE A 186 -12.74 -9.13 0.16
N MET A 187 -12.79 -9.32 -1.16
CA MET A 187 -11.72 -8.97 -2.07
C MET A 187 -12.15 -7.84 -2.99
N ASN A 188 -11.37 -6.75 -2.99
CA ASN A 188 -11.50 -5.69 -3.98
C ASN A 188 -10.40 -5.79 -5.03
N ILE A 189 -10.78 -5.76 -6.31
CA ILE A 189 -9.86 -5.80 -7.45
C ILE A 189 -10.14 -4.64 -8.39
N ALA A 190 -9.05 -4.00 -8.88
CA ALA A 190 -9.10 -3.09 -10.00
C ALA A 190 -8.09 -3.51 -11.07
N TYR A 191 -8.50 -3.38 -12.31
CA TYR A 191 -7.68 -3.63 -13.49
C TYR A 191 -7.90 -2.52 -14.51
N GLU A 192 -6.85 -2.19 -15.29
CA GLU A 192 -6.85 -0.97 -16.10
C GLU A 192 -5.83 -1.04 -17.22
N GLY A 193 -6.08 -0.29 -18.31
CA GLY A 193 -5.21 -0.21 -19.47
C GLY A 193 -5.94 0.25 -20.71
N CYS A 194 -5.56 -0.24 -21.89
CA CYS A 194 -6.36 -0.10 -23.09
C CYS A 194 -7.60 -1.00 -23.00
N LYS A 195 -8.66 -0.58 -23.63
CA LYS A 195 -9.99 -1.18 -23.48
C LYS A 195 -10.01 -2.68 -23.79
N GLU A 196 -9.36 -3.08 -24.87
CA GLU A 196 -9.33 -4.49 -25.32
C GLU A 196 -8.64 -5.40 -24.28
N MET A 197 -7.56 -4.90 -23.66
CA MET A 197 -6.86 -5.66 -22.61
C MET A 197 -7.71 -5.77 -21.35
N VAL A 198 -8.40 -4.70 -20.97
CA VAL A 198 -9.28 -4.69 -19.80
C VAL A 198 -10.41 -5.71 -19.94
N GLU A 199 -10.98 -5.89 -21.15
CA GLU A 199 -11.98 -6.91 -21.42
C GLU A 199 -11.44 -8.34 -21.26
N VAL A 200 -10.21 -8.58 -21.72
CA VAL A 200 -9.55 -9.89 -21.56
C VAL A 200 -9.20 -10.15 -20.09
N GLU A 201 -8.66 -9.17 -19.39
CA GLU A 201 -8.32 -9.25 -17.96
C GLU A 201 -9.57 -9.56 -17.12
N GLU A 202 -10.72 -8.93 -17.42
CA GLU A 202 -11.99 -9.19 -16.74
C GLU A 202 -12.45 -10.64 -16.91
N LYS A 203 -12.41 -11.16 -18.13
CA LYS A 203 -12.77 -12.55 -18.41
C LYS A 203 -11.88 -13.51 -17.61
N ILE A 204 -10.57 -13.32 -17.66
CA ILE A 204 -9.61 -14.15 -16.93
C ILE A 204 -9.85 -14.09 -15.42
N LEU A 205 -10.13 -12.91 -14.88
CA LEU A 205 -10.45 -12.69 -13.46
C LEU A 205 -11.68 -13.50 -13.04
N LEU A 206 -12.79 -13.32 -13.76
CA LEU A 206 -14.06 -13.98 -13.45
C LEU A 206 -13.95 -15.51 -13.52
N GLU A 207 -13.35 -16.04 -14.58
CA GLU A 207 -13.12 -17.48 -14.74
C GLU A 207 -12.22 -18.05 -13.62
N THR A 208 -11.14 -17.31 -13.29
CA THR A 208 -10.20 -17.77 -12.25
C THR A 208 -10.86 -17.79 -10.89
N PHE A 209 -11.57 -16.73 -10.52
CA PHE A 209 -12.17 -16.61 -9.19
C PHE A 209 -13.38 -17.54 -8.99
N ALA A 210 -14.19 -17.74 -10.03
CA ALA A 210 -15.28 -18.71 -10.02
C ALA A 210 -14.78 -20.13 -9.72
N LYS A 211 -13.62 -20.52 -10.25
CA LYS A 211 -12.98 -21.83 -9.98
C LYS A 211 -12.73 -22.09 -8.50
N TYR A 212 -12.49 -21.02 -7.71
CA TYR A 212 -12.23 -21.09 -6.27
C TYR A 212 -13.46 -20.72 -5.42
N GLY A 213 -14.64 -20.69 -6.03
CA GLY A 213 -15.90 -20.49 -5.33
C GLY A 213 -16.12 -19.06 -4.84
N ALA A 214 -15.46 -18.07 -5.43
CA ALA A 214 -15.71 -16.68 -5.14
C ALA A 214 -17.11 -16.26 -5.62
N GLU A 215 -17.86 -15.57 -4.77
CA GLU A 215 -19.09 -14.90 -5.19
C GLU A 215 -18.72 -13.54 -5.80
N ASP A 216 -19.11 -13.31 -7.06
CA ASP A 216 -18.95 -12.00 -7.71
C ASP A 216 -20.04 -11.04 -7.22
N LEU A 217 -19.63 -9.96 -6.58
CA LEU A 217 -20.51 -8.90 -6.06
C LEU A 217 -20.69 -7.74 -7.06
N GLY A 218 -20.11 -7.82 -8.25
CA GLY A 218 -20.17 -6.75 -9.26
C GLY A 218 -19.15 -5.62 -9.03
N SER A 219 -19.32 -4.51 -9.73
CA SER A 219 -18.39 -3.37 -9.72
C SER A 219 -18.62 -2.39 -8.58
N GLU A 220 -19.86 -2.26 -8.10
CA GLU A 220 -20.31 -1.19 -7.21
C GLU A 220 -19.46 -1.05 -5.93
N TYR A 221 -19.19 -2.18 -5.26
CA TYR A 221 -18.38 -2.17 -4.03
C TYR A 221 -16.93 -1.77 -4.29
N GLY A 222 -16.38 -2.19 -5.43
CA GLY A 222 -15.03 -1.82 -5.84
C GLY A 222 -14.90 -0.34 -6.17
N GLU A 223 -15.86 0.21 -6.89
CA GLU A 223 -15.94 1.64 -7.22
C GLU A 223 -16.08 2.50 -5.96
N LYS A 224 -16.95 2.10 -5.05
CA LYS A 224 -17.13 2.77 -3.76
C LYS A 224 -15.84 2.72 -2.93
N TRP A 225 -15.19 1.56 -2.86
CA TRP A 225 -13.90 1.43 -2.20
C TRP A 225 -12.86 2.39 -2.81
N TRP A 226 -12.78 2.47 -4.13
CA TRP A 226 -11.83 3.38 -4.81
C TRP A 226 -12.11 4.85 -4.50
N LYS A 227 -13.34 5.23 -4.47
CA LYS A 227 -13.77 6.58 -4.09
C LYS A 227 -13.38 6.92 -2.65
N GLU A 228 -13.59 5.96 -1.75
CA GLU A 228 -13.36 6.13 -0.31
C GLU A 228 -11.92 5.76 0.14
N LYS A 229 -11.04 5.31 -0.75
CA LYS A 229 -9.70 4.79 -0.39
C LYS A 229 -8.83 5.74 0.44
N ILE A 230 -9.05 7.04 0.33
CA ILE A 230 -8.33 8.04 1.15
C ILE A 230 -9.07 8.26 2.47
N THR A 231 -10.39 8.22 2.47
CA THR A 231 -11.22 8.45 3.66
C THR A 231 -11.12 7.31 4.68
N PHE A 232 -10.70 6.11 4.28
CA PHE A 232 -10.35 5.04 5.22
C PHE A 232 -9.37 5.49 6.31
N PHE A 233 -8.51 6.45 5.97
CA PHE A 233 -7.43 6.90 6.82
C PHE A 233 -7.59 8.36 7.28
N TYR A 234 -8.56 9.12 6.70
CA TYR A 234 -8.66 10.56 6.95
C TYR A 234 -10.09 11.10 6.74
N PRO A 235 -10.68 11.84 7.68
CA PRO A 235 -10.33 11.90 9.08
C PRO A 235 -10.85 10.69 9.85
N GLY A 236 -9.94 9.94 10.42
CA GLY A 236 -10.15 9.18 11.60
C GLY A 236 -11.26 8.16 11.75
N HIS A 237 -11.79 7.51 10.72
CA HIS A 237 -12.64 6.32 10.96
C HIS A 237 -11.90 5.23 11.76
N MET A 238 -10.56 5.30 11.77
CA MET A 238 -9.68 4.44 12.54
C MET A 238 -9.20 5.07 13.84
N MET A 239 -9.41 6.37 14.02
CA MET A 239 -8.98 7.14 15.17
C MET A 239 -10.19 7.63 15.99
N ASP A 240 -11.26 6.82 16.08
CA ASP A 240 -12.34 7.04 17.01
C ASP A 240 -11.78 6.87 18.43
N LEU A 241 -11.08 7.90 18.89
CA LEU A 241 -10.60 7.99 20.26
C LEU A 241 -11.80 7.91 21.20
N PRO A 242 -11.68 7.22 22.33
CA PRO A 242 -10.41 6.88 22.99
C PRO A 242 -9.91 5.45 22.81
N GLN A 243 -10.17 4.80 21.71
CA GLN A 243 -9.59 3.49 21.41
C GLN A 243 -8.07 3.54 21.26
N MET A 244 -7.38 2.48 21.67
CA MET A 244 -5.98 2.29 21.36
C MET A 244 -5.85 1.28 20.22
N PHE A 245 -5.02 1.58 19.22
CA PHE A 245 -4.75 0.64 18.14
C PHE A 245 -3.26 0.63 17.78
N GLY A 246 -2.84 -0.47 17.14
CA GLY A 246 -1.51 -0.59 16.56
C GLY A 246 -1.56 -1.35 15.25
N THR A 247 -0.54 -1.17 14.43
CA THR A 247 -0.39 -1.79 13.12
C THR A 247 0.89 -2.59 13.04
N MET A 248 0.87 -3.65 12.25
CA MET A 248 2.03 -4.46 11.92
C MET A 248 1.97 -4.82 10.44
N ASP A 249 3.08 -4.65 9.74
CA ASP A 249 3.21 -5.01 8.34
C ASP A 249 4.16 -6.17 8.20
N THR A 250 3.73 -7.22 7.53
CA THR A 250 4.57 -8.37 7.24
C THR A 250 4.43 -8.77 5.78
N ILE A 251 5.55 -8.95 5.10
CA ILE A 251 5.59 -9.48 3.74
C ILE A 251 6.24 -10.85 3.76
N ALA A 252 5.63 -11.81 3.09
CA ALA A 252 6.17 -13.16 3.01
C ALA A 252 5.74 -13.89 1.74
N PRO A 253 6.47 -14.96 1.34
CA PRO A 253 6.07 -15.84 0.26
C PRO A 253 4.74 -16.55 0.55
N TYR A 254 4.07 -17.03 -0.50
CA TYR A 254 2.76 -17.68 -0.39
C TYR A 254 2.75 -18.97 0.45
N ASP A 255 3.87 -19.64 0.58
CA ASP A 255 3.99 -20.83 1.44
C ASP A 255 4.05 -20.50 2.95
N LYS A 256 4.19 -19.21 3.29
CA LYS A 256 4.31 -18.73 4.68
C LYS A 256 3.28 -17.70 5.09
N ILE A 257 2.87 -16.78 4.21
CA ILE A 257 2.09 -15.60 4.60
C ILE A 257 0.76 -15.96 5.31
N GLU A 258 0.06 -16.98 4.84
CA GLU A 258 -1.18 -17.43 5.48
C GLU A 258 -0.93 -18.02 6.87
N LYS A 259 0.13 -18.81 7.03
CA LYS A 259 0.53 -19.36 8.34
C LYS A 259 0.89 -18.27 9.32
N ILE A 260 1.65 -17.26 8.86
CA ILE A 260 2.04 -16.11 9.66
C ILE A 260 0.79 -15.37 10.16
N TYR A 261 -0.15 -15.06 9.27
CA TYR A 261 -1.41 -14.41 9.64
C TYR A 261 -2.16 -15.19 10.74
N TRP A 262 -2.40 -16.48 10.52
CA TRP A 262 -3.13 -17.29 11.50
C TRP A 262 -2.39 -17.43 12.83
N ALA A 263 -1.05 -17.53 12.79
CA ALA A 263 -0.24 -17.59 14.01
C ALA A 263 -0.31 -16.28 14.80
N MET A 264 -0.18 -15.13 14.13
CA MET A 264 -0.29 -13.80 14.74
C MET A 264 -1.67 -13.58 15.36
N LYS A 265 -2.73 -13.85 14.59
CA LYS A 265 -4.12 -13.75 15.06
C LYS A 265 -4.34 -14.58 16.32
N LYS A 266 -3.97 -15.86 16.27
CA LYS A 266 -4.09 -16.77 17.41
C LYS A 266 -3.28 -16.28 18.61
N ALA A 267 -2.04 -15.86 18.41
CA ALA A 267 -1.18 -15.41 19.49
C ALA A 267 -1.75 -14.16 20.20
N ILE A 268 -2.26 -13.19 19.42
CA ILE A 268 -2.83 -11.96 19.97
C ILE A 268 -4.16 -12.25 20.68
N GLU A 269 -5.11 -12.91 20.02
CA GLU A 269 -6.43 -13.19 20.59
C GLU A 269 -6.38 -14.12 21.80
N THR A 270 -5.40 -15.04 21.86
CA THR A 270 -5.23 -15.92 23.03
C THR A 270 -4.63 -15.19 24.24
N ASN A 271 -3.59 -14.36 24.02
CA ASN A 271 -2.93 -13.66 25.11
C ASN A 271 -3.67 -12.38 25.56
N PHE A 272 -4.52 -11.83 24.68
CA PHE A 272 -5.27 -10.60 24.91
C PHE A 272 -6.71 -10.75 24.41
N PRO A 273 -7.58 -11.52 25.08
CA PRO A 273 -8.93 -11.85 24.60
C PRO A 273 -9.88 -10.66 24.47
N PHE A 274 -9.49 -9.50 25.00
CA PHE A 274 -10.21 -8.23 24.88
C PHE A 274 -9.80 -7.41 23.65
N ILE A 275 -8.84 -7.89 22.85
CA ILE A 275 -8.36 -7.22 21.66
C ILE A 275 -9.08 -7.74 20.41
N LYS A 276 -9.51 -6.84 19.56
CA LYS A 276 -9.98 -7.18 18.23
C LYS A 276 -8.78 -7.16 17.26
N PHE A 277 -8.53 -8.31 16.62
CA PHE A 277 -7.55 -8.43 15.56
C PHE A 277 -8.25 -8.42 14.19
N ILE A 278 -7.82 -7.55 13.29
CA ILE A 278 -8.31 -7.44 11.91
C ILE A 278 -7.14 -7.35 10.96
N ALA A 279 -7.31 -7.81 9.73
CA ALA A 279 -6.23 -7.81 8.76
C ALA A 279 -6.72 -7.66 7.32
N HIS A 280 -5.92 -6.98 6.52
CA HIS A 280 -6.07 -7.05 5.07
C HIS A 280 -4.75 -7.39 4.38
N PHE A 281 -4.86 -8.04 3.23
CA PHE A 281 -3.74 -8.40 2.39
C PHE A 281 -3.73 -7.49 1.16
N SER A 282 -2.56 -6.95 0.86
CA SER A 282 -2.35 -6.02 -0.25
C SER A 282 -0.94 -6.18 -0.82
N HIS A 283 -0.63 -5.43 -1.87
CA HIS A 283 0.68 -5.48 -2.50
C HIS A 283 1.08 -6.92 -2.85
N TRP A 284 0.28 -7.48 -3.76
CA TRP A 284 0.41 -8.85 -4.21
C TRP A 284 1.45 -8.95 -5.34
N TYR A 285 2.37 -9.87 -5.16
CA TYR A 285 3.42 -10.20 -6.14
C TYR A 285 3.27 -11.66 -6.57
N GLU A 286 3.99 -12.09 -7.60
CA GLU A 286 3.95 -13.47 -8.07
C GLU A 286 4.47 -14.48 -7.03
N TRP A 287 5.30 -14.02 -6.11
CA TRP A 287 5.96 -14.84 -5.08
C TRP A 287 5.33 -14.75 -3.68
N GLY A 288 4.52 -13.74 -3.40
CA GLY A 288 3.95 -13.49 -2.08
C GLY A 288 3.16 -12.21 -2.01
N CYS A 289 2.68 -11.86 -0.80
CA CYS A 289 1.95 -10.62 -0.56
C CYS A 289 2.26 -10.05 0.81
N MET A 290 1.79 -8.83 1.06
CA MET A 290 1.86 -8.18 2.36
C MET A 290 0.55 -8.39 3.12
N VAL A 291 0.66 -8.74 4.40
CA VAL A 291 -0.43 -8.61 5.36
C VAL A 291 -0.23 -7.34 6.19
N TYR A 292 -1.28 -6.57 6.32
CA TYR A 292 -1.39 -5.40 7.18
C TYR A 292 -2.34 -5.72 8.30
N ASP A 293 -1.78 -6.07 9.43
CA ASP A 293 -2.54 -6.43 10.62
C ASP A 293 -2.78 -5.22 11.51
N ARG A 294 -3.92 -5.21 12.16
CA ARG A 294 -4.27 -4.20 13.17
C ARG A 294 -4.83 -4.87 14.40
N PHE A 295 -4.42 -4.38 15.54
CA PHE A 295 -5.07 -4.68 16.80
C PHE A 295 -5.78 -3.44 17.34
N ILE A 296 -6.97 -3.64 17.88
CA ILE A 296 -7.81 -2.58 18.42
C ILE A 296 -8.17 -2.96 19.86
N VAL A 297 -7.86 -2.07 20.79
CA VAL A 297 -8.23 -2.19 22.20
C VAL A 297 -9.40 -1.26 22.46
N GLY A 298 -10.54 -1.81 22.91
CA GLY A 298 -11.72 -1.02 23.25
C GLY A 298 -11.43 -0.05 24.41
N GLU A 299 -12.14 1.06 24.44
CA GLU A 299 -11.96 2.14 25.43
C GLU A 299 -11.91 1.62 26.86
N GLU A 300 -12.81 0.70 27.19
CA GLU A 300 -12.95 0.10 28.52
C GLU A 300 -11.73 -0.70 28.99
N PHE A 301 -10.84 -1.10 28.05
CA PHE A 301 -9.62 -1.85 28.32
C PHE A 301 -8.34 -1.02 28.20
N VAL A 302 -8.45 0.25 27.79
CA VAL A 302 -7.28 1.14 27.68
C VAL A 302 -6.90 1.66 29.07
N PRO A 303 -5.67 1.40 29.58
CA PRO A 303 -5.22 1.92 30.86
C PRO A 303 -5.30 3.45 30.91
N GLN A 304 -5.73 4.00 32.03
CA GLN A 304 -5.81 5.44 32.25
C GLN A 304 -4.42 6.10 32.34
N ASP A 305 -3.43 5.38 32.88
CA ASP A 305 -2.05 5.85 32.88
C ASP A 305 -1.43 5.69 31.46
N PRO A 306 -0.96 6.79 30.84
CA PRO A 306 -0.35 6.73 29.51
C PRO A 306 0.87 5.79 29.40
N HIS A 307 1.64 5.64 30.47
CA HIS A 307 2.78 4.72 30.49
C HIS A 307 2.33 3.24 30.53
N GLU A 308 1.25 2.94 31.20
CA GLU A 308 0.66 1.59 31.19
C GLU A 308 -0.01 1.31 29.84
N ALA A 309 -0.71 2.27 29.25
CA ALA A 309 -1.25 2.16 27.91
C ALA A 309 -0.15 1.87 26.89
N LEU A 310 0.97 2.62 26.94
CA LEU A 310 2.12 2.38 26.08
C LEU A 310 2.74 0.99 26.28
N ARG A 311 2.87 0.55 27.53
CA ARG A 311 3.37 -0.81 27.85
C ARG A 311 2.46 -1.90 27.30
N LEU A 312 1.13 -1.72 27.41
CA LEU A 312 0.16 -2.66 26.84
C LEU A 312 0.31 -2.69 25.30
N HIS A 313 0.33 -1.52 24.65
CA HIS A 313 0.54 -1.41 23.21
C HIS A 313 1.81 -2.16 22.75
N GLN A 314 2.95 -1.88 23.40
CA GLN A 314 4.21 -2.53 23.08
C GLN A 314 4.18 -4.05 23.31
N LYS A 315 3.50 -4.50 24.36
CA LYS A 315 3.38 -5.94 24.65
C LYS A 315 2.58 -6.66 23.55
N VAL A 316 1.48 -6.08 23.11
CA VAL A 316 0.66 -6.64 22.02
C VAL A 316 1.45 -6.65 20.73
N TRP A 317 2.03 -5.51 20.35
CA TRP A 317 2.84 -5.35 19.15
C TRP A 317 4.01 -6.34 19.12
N ASN A 318 4.77 -6.44 20.20
CA ASN A 318 5.89 -7.39 20.32
C ASN A 318 5.42 -8.85 20.20
N THR A 319 4.25 -9.19 20.71
CA THR A 319 3.68 -10.55 20.58
C THR A 319 3.42 -10.88 19.13
N GLY A 320 2.79 -9.98 18.38
CA GLY A 320 2.53 -10.16 16.94
C GLY A 320 3.81 -10.27 16.13
N VAL A 321 4.71 -9.30 16.28
CA VAL A 321 5.97 -9.26 15.48
C VAL A 321 6.87 -10.47 15.77
N ARG A 322 7.05 -10.86 17.03
CA ARG A 322 7.84 -12.07 17.38
C ARG A 322 7.21 -13.34 16.80
N THR A 323 5.88 -13.41 16.79
CA THR A 323 5.16 -14.54 16.20
C THR A 323 5.36 -14.58 14.70
N ALA A 324 5.30 -13.43 14.01
CA ALA A 324 5.57 -13.34 12.58
C ALA A 324 7.00 -13.80 12.23
N ILE A 325 8.00 -13.35 12.99
CA ILE A 325 9.41 -13.72 12.76
C ILE A 325 9.65 -15.22 12.99
N ALA A 326 8.91 -15.86 13.90
CA ALA A 326 9.08 -17.26 14.25
C ALA A 326 8.42 -18.25 13.26
N ASN A 327 7.57 -17.78 12.32
CA ASN A 327 6.80 -18.60 11.39
C ASN A 327 7.13 -18.33 9.93
#